data_0b99cfecd049b424af04cad82bf24e4d
#
_entry.id   0b99cfecd049b424af04cad82bf24e4d
#
_cell.length_a   1.000
_cell.length_b   1.000
_cell.length_c   1.000
_cell.angle_alpha   90.00
_cell.angle_beta   90.00
_cell.angle_gamma   90.00
#
_symmetry.space_group_name_H-M   'P 1'
#
loop_
_entity.id
_entity.type
_entity.pdbx_description
1 polymer ?
#
loop_
_entity_poly.entity_id
_entity_poly.type
_entity_poly.pdbx_seq_one_letter_code
_entity_poly.pdbx_strand_id
1 'polypeptide(L)'
;MSKKILIMAGGTGGHIFPALAIAKELESKGAVVEWLGGIKGMESTLVPDHGYRFNGVYTSGLRGKNLTTLFKAIFLLSFGFIQTILIFIRFRPHKVIGMGGYASGVGGIVSKIFFTSLIIHEQNTIPGTTNKLLSRIAQKCFQAFDNTFHKDINAETTGNPILFTPSSKSTPDAIKNILILGGSLGAKKINQTIPTIKTPLNIWHQTGEKHLTEVKALYADSMHSDVKIDAFIDNMAEAYAWADLVISRAGAMTVSELIASKTIAILVPFPYAIDNHQTVNAEHLSKNGAGIIIQEDSFSGEIIDKELLALDSPKIHEMTKKLKLLSVPSPEKIIADYLLC
;
A
#
# COMPACT_ATOMS: atom_id res chain seq x y z
N MET A 1 -1.03 33.36 -0.56
CA MET A 1 -1.85 32.55 0.39
C MET A 1 -1.45 31.09 0.24
N SER A 2 -1.31 30.36 1.33
CA SER A 2 -1.01 28.93 1.29
C SER A 2 -2.16 28.16 0.62
N LYS A 3 -1.82 27.19 -0.25
CA LYS A 3 -2.84 26.31 -0.87
C LYS A 3 -3.44 25.41 0.20
N LYS A 4 -4.76 25.24 0.17
CA LYS A 4 -5.49 24.33 1.06
C LYS A 4 -5.85 23.06 0.31
N ILE A 5 -5.37 21.93 0.77
CA ILE A 5 -5.58 20.63 0.14
C ILE A 5 -6.33 19.70 1.10
N LEU A 6 -7.41 19.11 0.66
CA LEU A 6 -8.14 18.08 1.41
C LEU A 6 -7.77 16.70 0.86
N ILE A 7 -7.10 15.91 1.69
CA ILE A 7 -6.80 14.51 1.36
C ILE A 7 -7.96 13.64 1.82
N MET A 8 -8.43 12.77 0.95
CA MET A 8 -9.55 11.88 1.20
C MET A 8 -9.07 10.43 1.09
N ALA A 9 -8.84 9.79 2.22
CA ALA A 9 -8.34 8.41 2.27
C ALA A 9 -8.81 7.71 3.53
N GLY A 10 -9.08 6.41 3.40
CA GLY A 10 -9.45 5.59 4.55
C GLY A 10 -9.67 4.13 4.19
N GLY A 11 -9.93 3.36 5.22
CA GLY A 11 -10.25 1.94 5.17
C GLY A 11 -9.04 1.02 5.37
N THR A 12 -7.96 1.18 4.63
CA THR A 12 -6.77 0.32 4.74
C THR A 12 -5.47 1.11 4.70
N GLY A 13 -4.40 0.54 5.25
CA GLY A 13 -3.06 1.13 5.17
C GLY A 13 -2.60 1.40 3.74
N GLY A 14 -3.07 0.59 2.77
CA GLY A 14 -2.76 0.77 1.35
C GLY A 14 -3.24 2.11 0.76
N HIS A 15 -4.26 2.74 1.35
CA HIS A 15 -4.70 4.08 0.97
C HIS A 15 -4.08 5.17 1.86
N ILE A 16 -3.90 4.87 3.15
CA ILE A 16 -3.51 5.87 4.16
C ILE A 16 -2.01 6.19 4.06
N PHE A 17 -1.13 5.20 3.97
CA PHE A 17 0.31 5.44 3.93
C PHE A 17 0.77 6.23 2.70
N PRO A 18 0.33 5.94 1.45
CA PRO A 18 0.70 6.79 0.32
C PRO A 18 0.09 8.20 0.41
N ALA A 19 -1.09 8.33 1.01
CA ALA A 19 -1.69 9.64 1.27
C ALA A 19 -0.89 10.46 2.30
N LEU A 20 -0.35 9.82 3.34
CA LEU A 20 0.54 10.47 4.32
C LEU A 20 1.85 10.93 3.68
N ALA A 21 2.41 10.16 2.73
CA ALA A 21 3.59 10.57 1.98
C ALA A 21 3.33 11.84 1.16
N ILE A 22 2.16 11.92 0.49
CA ILE A 22 1.73 13.12 -0.24
C ILE A 22 1.49 14.29 0.74
N ALA A 23 0.86 14.03 1.89
CA ALA A 23 0.60 15.07 2.90
C ALA A 23 1.89 15.71 3.40
N LYS A 24 2.89 14.89 3.71
CA LYS A 24 4.22 15.33 4.15
C LYS A 24 4.93 16.19 3.10
N GLU A 25 4.85 15.79 1.83
CA GLU A 25 5.44 16.57 0.73
C GLU A 25 4.71 17.90 0.52
N LEU A 26 3.36 17.92 0.61
CA LEU A 26 2.57 19.14 0.52
C LEU A 26 2.89 20.11 1.64
N GLU A 27 3.01 19.62 2.88
CA GLU A 27 3.36 20.42 4.05
C GLU A 27 4.76 21.02 3.93
N SER A 28 5.74 20.24 3.47
CA SER A 28 7.11 20.71 3.21
C SER A 28 7.17 21.89 2.23
N LYS A 29 6.16 21.97 1.34
CA LYS A 29 5.98 23.06 0.36
C LYS A 29 5.06 24.17 0.84
N GLY A 30 4.68 24.18 2.12
CA GLY A 30 3.89 25.24 2.76
C GLY A 30 2.39 25.18 2.50
N ALA A 31 1.85 24.04 2.04
CA ALA A 31 0.41 23.84 1.94
C ALA A 31 -0.24 23.59 3.30
N VAL A 32 -1.51 23.95 3.43
CA VAL A 32 -2.35 23.56 4.57
C VAL A 32 -3.11 22.30 4.19
N VAL A 33 -2.87 21.22 4.91
CA VAL A 33 -3.47 19.92 4.65
C VAL A 33 -4.47 19.57 5.74
N GLU A 34 -5.68 19.20 5.35
CA GLU A 34 -6.65 18.53 6.21
C GLU A 34 -7.02 17.17 5.60
N TRP A 35 -7.53 16.28 6.45
CA TRP A 35 -7.88 14.92 6.06
C TRP A 35 -9.37 14.64 6.23
N LEU A 36 -9.96 13.95 5.27
CA LEU A 36 -11.31 13.40 5.31
C LEU A 36 -11.23 11.87 5.33
N GLY A 37 -11.79 11.24 6.35
CA GLY A 37 -11.77 9.79 6.52
C GLY A 37 -12.99 9.26 7.28
N GLY A 38 -13.08 7.94 7.41
CA GLY A 38 -14.14 7.30 8.19
C GLY A 38 -13.89 7.41 9.70
N ILE A 39 -14.93 7.70 10.47
CA ILE A 39 -14.82 7.86 11.94
C ILE A 39 -14.27 6.59 12.63
N LYS A 40 -14.54 5.41 12.07
CA LYS A 40 -14.17 4.11 12.67
C LYS A 40 -12.99 3.43 11.98
N GLY A 41 -12.38 4.08 10.98
CA GLY A 41 -11.23 3.52 10.27
C GLY A 41 -9.91 3.73 11.03
N MET A 42 -8.87 3.00 10.64
CA MET A 42 -7.51 3.19 11.20
C MET A 42 -6.98 4.60 10.96
N GLU A 43 -7.49 5.30 9.96
CA GLU A 43 -7.18 6.70 9.67
C GLU A 43 -7.57 7.64 10.82
N SER A 44 -8.58 7.30 11.61
CA SER A 44 -9.01 8.14 12.75
C SER A 44 -7.98 8.25 13.88
N THR A 45 -7.05 7.33 13.94
CA THR A 45 -5.91 7.32 14.89
C THR A 45 -4.62 7.73 14.17
N LEU A 46 -4.29 7.05 13.07
CA LEU A 46 -3.02 7.27 12.38
C LEU A 46 -2.82 8.71 11.88
N VAL A 47 -3.87 9.34 11.36
CA VAL A 47 -3.74 10.70 10.79
C VAL A 47 -3.46 11.76 11.84
N PRO A 48 -4.18 11.81 13.00
CA PRO A 48 -3.82 12.67 14.11
C PRO A 48 -2.42 12.41 14.68
N ASP A 49 -2.00 11.14 14.78
CA ASP A 49 -0.67 10.77 15.27
C ASP A 49 0.45 11.34 14.38
N HIS A 50 0.17 11.58 13.09
CA HIS A 50 1.08 12.26 12.16
C HIS A 50 0.91 13.78 12.13
N GLY A 51 0.10 14.36 13.02
CA GLY A 51 -0.07 15.81 13.17
C GLY A 51 -1.10 16.46 12.25
N TYR A 52 -1.83 15.72 11.43
CA TYR A 52 -2.82 16.26 10.51
C TYR A 52 -4.20 16.40 11.15
N ARG A 53 -4.89 17.48 10.80
CA ARG A 53 -6.28 17.66 11.23
C ARG A 53 -7.18 16.65 10.52
N PHE A 54 -7.76 15.76 11.32
CA PHE A 54 -8.66 14.72 10.85
C PHE A 54 -10.13 15.16 10.93
N ASN A 55 -10.84 14.98 9.82
CA ASN A 55 -12.27 15.22 9.70
C ASN A 55 -12.96 13.87 9.50
N GLY A 56 -13.47 13.31 10.58
CA GLY A 56 -14.18 12.03 10.56
C GLY A 56 -15.61 12.19 10.08
N VAL A 57 -16.01 11.38 9.09
CA VAL A 57 -17.39 11.33 8.59
C VAL A 57 -17.94 9.91 8.68
N TYR A 58 -19.26 9.79 8.80
CA TYR A 58 -19.90 8.48 8.74
C TYR A 58 -19.79 7.91 7.33
N THR A 59 -19.14 6.75 7.24
CA THR A 59 -19.01 6.00 5.99
C THR A 59 -19.48 4.57 6.22
N SER A 60 -20.04 3.96 5.19
CA SER A 60 -20.46 2.56 5.26
C SER A 60 -20.35 1.93 3.87
N GLY A 61 -19.75 0.72 3.82
CA GLY A 61 -19.79 -0.08 2.60
C GLY A 61 -21.22 -0.48 2.24
N LEU A 62 -21.52 -0.55 0.95
CA LEU A 62 -22.83 -0.98 0.44
C LEU A 62 -22.81 -2.44 -0.03
N ARG A 63 -21.65 -2.97 -0.39
CA ARG A 63 -21.51 -4.31 -1.00
C ARG A 63 -21.76 -5.42 0.01
N GLY A 64 -22.57 -6.43 -0.38
CA GLY A 64 -22.79 -7.66 0.41
C GLY A 64 -23.73 -7.51 1.62
N LYS A 65 -24.53 -6.43 1.69
CA LYS A 65 -25.47 -6.19 2.78
C LYS A 65 -26.89 -6.65 2.43
N ASN A 66 -27.61 -7.15 3.43
CA ASN A 66 -29.05 -7.40 3.33
C ASN A 66 -29.84 -6.08 3.34
N LEU A 67 -31.14 -6.10 3.00
CA LEU A 67 -31.98 -4.90 2.84
C LEU A 67 -31.96 -3.98 4.06
N THR A 68 -32.07 -4.52 5.27
CA THR A 68 -32.10 -3.69 6.52
C THR A 68 -30.77 -2.99 6.80
N THR A 69 -29.65 -3.68 6.61
CA THR A 69 -28.31 -3.11 6.76
C THR A 69 -27.97 -2.15 5.61
N LEU A 70 -28.56 -2.34 4.42
CA LEU A 70 -28.42 -1.43 3.29
C LEU A 70 -29.12 -0.07 3.57
N PHE A 71 -30.37 -0.08 4.11
CA PHE A 71 -31.05 1.17 4.51
C PHE A 71 -30.24 1.94 5.56
N LYS A 72 -29.72 1.24 6.59
CA LYS A 72 -28.82 1.86 7.58
C LYS A 72 -27.55 2.44 6.96
N ALA A 73 -26.98 1.73 6.00
CA ALA A 73 -25.79 2.20 5.29
C ALA A 73 -26.07 3.48 4.47
N ILE A 74 -27.20 3.52 3.75
CA ILE A 74 -27.63 4.70 2.98
C ILE A 74 -27.86 5.89 3.90
N PHE A 75 -28.54 5.69 5.05
CA PHE A 75 -28.76 6.75 6.04
C PHE A 75 -27.44 7.30 6.58
N LEU A 76 -26.49 6.43 6.96
CA LEU A 76 -25.17 6.84 7.43
C LEU A 76 -24.37 7.59 6.35
N LEU A 77 -24.46 7.15 5.09
CA LEU A 77 -23.82 7.84 3.97
C LEU A 77 -24.43 9.23 3.73
N SER A 78 -25.76 9.36 3.82
CA SER A 78 -26.44 10.66 3.69
C SER A 78 -25.99 11.62 4.79
N PHE A 79 -25.84 11.13 6.02
CA PHE A 79 -25.32 11.95 7.11
C PHE A 79 -23.85 12.32 6.89
N GLY A 80 -23.02 11.36 6.47
CA GLY A 80 -21.62 11.61 6.10
C GLY A 80 -21.47 12.61 4.95
N PHE A 81 -22.43 12.63 4.02
CA PHE A 81 -22.48 13.59 2.92
C PHE A 81 -22.71 15.02 3.45
N ILE A 82 -23.68 15.21 4.38
CA ILE A 82 -23.91 16.51 5.02
C ILE A 82 -22.67 16.96 5.82
N GLN A 83 -22.06 16.06 6.59
CA GLN A 83 -20.82 16.38 7.31
C GLN A 83 -19.71 16.84 6.35
N THR A 84 -19.56 16.17 5.21
CA THR A 84 -18.57 16.54 4.20
C THR A 84 -18.86 17.93 3.61
N ILE A 85 -20.13 18.30 3.35
CA ILE A 85 -20.51 19.65 2.91
C ILE A 85 -20.06 20.69 3.94
N LEU A 86 -20.32 20.46 5.23
CA LEU A 86 -19.90 21.38 6.30
C LEU A 86 -18.37 21.53 6.38
N ILE A 87 -17.62 20.47 6.14
CA ILE A 87 -16.17 20.51 6.07
C ILE A 87 -15.70 21.36 4.89
N PHE A 88 -16.31 21.20 3.70
CA PHE A 88 -16.00 22.03 2.53
C PHE A 88 -16.31 23.50 2.74
N ILE A 89 -17.44 23.84 3.36
CA ILE A 89 -17.81 25.24 3.71
C ILE A 89 -16.78 25.85 4.68
N ARG A 90 -16.35 25.10 5.69
CA ARG A 90 -15.40 25.56 6.71
C ARG A 90 -13.98 25.67 6.17
N PHE A 91 -13.46 24.58 5.56
CA PHE A 91 -12.07 24.49 5.14
C PHE A 91 -11.80 25.19 3.81
N ARG A 92 -12.76 25.15 2.89
CA ARG A 92 -12.68 25.72 1.53
C ARG A 92 -11.43 25.23 0.79
N PRO A 93 -11.31 23.91 0.52
CA PRO A 93 -10.14 23.38 -0.16
C PRO A 93 -10.02 23.93 -1.58
N HIS A 94 -8.81 24.26 -2.01
CA HIS A 94 -8.53 24.67 -3.38
C HIS A 94 -8.53 23.46 -4.32
N LYS A 95 -7.99 22.32 -3.84
CA LYS A 95 -8.03 21.03 -4.54
C LYS A 95 -8.27 19.92 -3.54
N VAL A 96 -8.78 18.80 -4.01
CA VAL A 96 -8.95 17.59 -3.22
C VAL A 96 -8.31 16.40 -3.92
N ILE A 97 -7.75 15.47 -3.15
CA ILE A 97 -7.23 14.21 -3.68
C ILE A 97 -7.89 13.03 -3.02
N GLY A 98 -8.46 12.12 -3.81
CA GLY A 98 -9.04 10.86 -3.39
C GLY A 98 -8.06 9.71 -3.61
N MET A 99 -7.75 8.98 -2.53
CA MET A 99 -6.85 7.82 -2.56
C MET A 99 -7.61 6.49 -2.53
N GLY A 100 -8.94 6.55 -2.46
CA GLY A 100 -9.80 5.37 -2.33
C GLY A 100 -10.53 5.31 -0.98
N GLY A 101 -11.36 4.28 -0.83
CA GLY A 101 -12.25 4.14 0.32
C GLY A 101 -13.54 4.95 0.19
N TYR A 102 -14.47 4.73 1.14
CA TYR A 102 -15.81 5.34 1.06
C TYR A 102 -15.80 6.85 1.30
N ALA A 103 -14.88 7.36 2.13
CA ALA A 103 -14.72 8.79 2.38
C ALA A 103 -14.33 9.54 1.10
N SER A 104 -13.43 8.96 0.29
CA SER A 104 -13.09 9.50 -1.03
C SER A 104 -14.29 9.56 -1.97
N GLY A 105 -15.17 8.55 -1.93
CA GLY A 105 -16.40 8.53 -2.74
C GLY A 105 -17.33 9.70 -2.42
N VAL A 106 -17.63 9.89 -1.14
CA VAL A 106 -18.48 11.00 -0.66
C VAL A 106 -17.83 12.35 -0.95
N GLY A 107 -16.56 12.53 -0.58
CA GLY A 107 -15.83 13.77 -0.79
C GLY A 107 -15.63 14.12 -2.26
N GLY A 108 -15.44 13.10 -3.13
CA GLY A 108 -15.34 13.30 -4.58
C GLY A 108 -16.65 13.82 -5.20
N ILE A 109 -17.81 13.35 -4.73
CA ILE A 109 -19.11 13.89 -5.18
C ILE A 109 -19.29 15.33 -4.69
N VAL A 110 -19.01 15.60 -3.40
CA VAL A 110 -19.13 16.94 -2.80
C VAL A 110 -18.18 17.92 -3.49
N SER A 111 -16.99 17.51 -3.88
CA SER A 111 -16.06 18.38 -4.60
C SER A 111 -16.63 18.95 -5.90
N LYS A 112 -17.47 18.16 -6.59
CA LYS A 112 -18.18 18.65 -7.80
C LYS A 112 -19.24 19.68 -7.50
N ILE A 113 -19.96 19.54 -6.38
CA ILE A 113 -20.97 20.53 -5.95
C ILE A 113 -20.30 21.86 -5.64
N PHE A 114 -19.10 21.84 -5.06
CA PHE A 114 -18.32 23.04 -4.74
C PHE A 114 -17.39 23.50 -5.87
N PHE A 115 -17.45 22.90 -7.06
CA PHE A 115 -16.55 23.19 -8.18
C PHE A 115 -15.08 23.13 -7.80
N THR A 116 -14.74 22.28 -6.81
CA THR A 116 -13.37 22.06 -6.37
C THR A 116 -12.73 20.99 -7.25
N SER A 117 -11.50 21.23 -7.69
CA SER A 117 -10.71 20.26 -8.48
C SER A 117 -10.55 18.94 -7.76
N LEU A 118 -11.08 17.87 -8.34
CA LEU A 118 -10.93 16.50 -7.87
C LEU A 118 -9.77 15.82 -8.60
N ILE A 119 -8.79 15.37 -7.84
CA ILE A 119 -7.70 14.52 -8.28
C ILE A 119 -7.90 13.14 -7.64
N ILE A 120 -7.53 12.06 -8.31
CA ILE A 120 -7.51 10.72 -7.70
C ILE A 120 -6.17 10.05 -7.96
N HIS A 121 -5.80 9.15 -7.06
CA HIS A 121 -4.68 8.23 -7.21
C HIS A 121 -5.13 6.80 -6.90
N GLU A 122 -4.79 5.86 -7.79
CA GLU A 122 -5.05 4.43 -7.59
C GLU A 122 -3.75 3.70 -7.30
N GLN A 123 -3.76 2.93 -6.20
CA GLN A 123 -2.56 2.24 -5.69
C GLN A 123 -2.39 0.83 -6.24
N ASN A 124 -3.48 0.18 -6.63
CA ASN A 124 -3.46 -1.20 -7.11
C ASN A 124 -3.41 -1.26 -8.63
N THR A 125 -3.03 -2.41 -9.16
CA THR A 125 -3.11 -2.72 -10.59
C THR A 125 -4.56 -2.83 -11.11
N ILE A 126 -5.51 -3.11 -10.22
CA ILE A 126 -6.95 -3.13 -10.52
C ILE A 126 -7.60 -2.01 -9.72
N PRO A 127 -8.32 -1.07 -10.39
CA PRO A 127 -8.88 0.08 -9.68
C PRO A 127 -10.03 -0.34 -8.77
N GLY A 128 -9.98 0.15 -7.53
CA GLY A 128 -11.07 0.00 -6.58
C GLY A 128 -12.36 0.66 -7.08
N THR A 129 -13.52 0.14 -6.67
CA THR A 129 -14.85 0.62 -7.14
C THR A 129 -15.00 2.13 -6.99
N THR A 130 -14.56 2.72 -5.87
CA THR A 130 -14.63 4.16 -5.63
C THR A 130 -13.80 4.93 -6.67
N ASN A 131 -12.54 4.58 -6.86
CA ASN A 131 -11.67 5.26 -7.82
C ASN A 131 -12.13 5.03 -9.27
N LYS A 132 -12.67 3.85 -9.60
CA LYS A 132 -13.27 3.56 -10.90
C LYS A 132 -14.47 4.47 -11.21
N LEU A 133 -15.29 4.80 -10.21
CA LEU A 133 -16.42 5.73 -10.38
C LEU A 133 -15.92 7.18 -10.46
N LEU A 134 -15.03 7.57 -9.55
CA LEU A 134 -14.51 8.94 -9.47
C LEU A 134 -13.63 9.29 -10.69
N SER A 135 -12.96 8.34 -11.33
CA SER A 135 -12.12 8.60 -12.50
C SER A 135 -12.88 9.25 -13.66
N ARG A 136 -14.20 9.00 -13.75
CA ARG A 136 -15.06 9.59 -14.79
C ARG A 136 -15.36 11.08 -14.58
N ILE A 137 -15.17 11.56 -13.36
CA ILE A 137 -15.47 12.95 -12.98
C ILE A 137 -14.24 13.70 -12.46
N ALA A 138 -13.13 13.01 -12.21
CA ALA A 138 -11.89 13.63 -11.77
C ALA A 138 -11.28 14.49 -12.88
N GLN A 139 -10.64 15.58 -12.48
CA GLN A 139 -9.88 16.43 -13.39
C GLN A 139 -8.55 15.80 -13.78
N LYS A 140 -7.95 15.04 -12.87
CA LYS A 140 -6.72 14.30 -13.06
C LYS A 140 -6.77 12.96 -12.37
N CYS A 141 -6.31 11.93 -13.06
CA CYS A 141 -6.14 10.60 -12.52
C CYS A 141 -4.65 10.25 -12.52
N PHE A 142 -4.15 9.84 -11.38
CA PHE A 142 -2.85 9.20 -11.21
C PHE A 142 -3.03 7.72 -10.93
N GLN A 143 -2.10 6.90 -11.35
CA GLN A 143 -2.07 5.47 -11.10
C GLN A 143 -0.66 5.01 -10.75
N ALA A 144 -0.57 3.99 -9.91
CA ALA A 144 0.73 3.44 -9.52
C ALA A 144 1.33 2.53 -10.59
N PHE A 145 0.49 1.80 -11.29
CA PHE A 145 0.88 0.81 -12.29
C PHE A 145 0.25 1.16 -13.64
N ASP A 146 0.97 0.86 -14.72
CA ASP A 146 0.46 1.08 -16.06
C ASP A 146 -0.81 0.26 -16.34
N ASN A 147 -1.70 0.84 -17.13
CA ASN A 147 -2.95 0.22 -17.55
C ASN A 147 -3.92 -0.14 -16.40
N THR A 148 -3.79 0.47 -15.20
CA THR A 148 -4.74 0.32 -14.11
C THR A 148 -6.13 0.80 -14.51
N PHE A 149 -6.24 2.01 -15.06
CA PHE A 149 -7.49 2.51 -15.63
C PHE A 149 -7.61 2.17 -17.11
N HIS A 150 -8.85 2.15 -17.61
CA HIS A 150 -9.12 2.04 -19.04
C HIS A 150 -8.50 3.23 -19.79
N LYS A 151 -8.07 3.03 -21.03
CA LYS A 151 -7.36 4.03 -21.85
C LYS A 151 -8.10 5.36 -22.00
N ASP A 152 -9.43 5.33 -21.93
CA ASP A 152 -10.27 6.55 -22.03
C ASP A 152 -10.08 7.51 -20.85
N ILE A 153 -9.50 7.06 -19.74
CA ILE A 153 -9.31 7.88 -18.53
C ILE A 153 -8.05 8.75 -18.59
N ASN A 154 -7.14 8.55 -19.51
CA ASN A 154 -5.88 9.28 -19.61
C ASN A 154 -5.16 9.47 -18.26
N ALA A 155 -5.01 8.36 -17.53
CA ALA A 155 -4.33 8.36 -16.25
C ALA A 155 -2.81 8.43 -16.43
N GLU A 156 -2.13 9.19 -15.57
CA GLU A 156 -0.68 9.30 -15.55
C GLU A 156 -0.09 8.30 -14.54
N THR A 157 0.89 7.51 -14.97
CA THR A 157 1.58 6.57 -14.10
C THR A 157 2.68 7.28 -13.33
N THR A 158 2.52 7.33 -12.00
CA THR A 158 3.47 7.99 -11.08
C THR A 158 4.18 7.01 -10.16
N GLY A 159 3.72 5.76 -10.07
CA GLY A 159 4.08 4.89 -8.94
C GLY A 159 3.28 5.23 -7.68
N ASN A 160 3.48 4.42 -6.63
CA ASN A 160 2.92 4.72 -5.31
C ASN A 160 3.87 5.58 -4.47
N PRO A 161 3.38 6.67 -3.87
CA PRO A 161 4.09 7.37 -2.81
C PRO A 161 4.42 6.43 -1.64
N ILE A 162 5.64 6.47 -1.14
CA ILE A 162 6.07 5.70 0.03
C ILE A 162 6.53 6.63 1.15
N LEU A 163 6.30 6.22 2.41
CA LEU A 163 6.57 7.07 3.58
C LEU A 163 8.03 7.18 3.97
N PHE A 164 8.86 6.25 3.52
CA PHE A 164 10.28 6.23 3.85
C PHE A 164 11.14 6.50 2.62
N THR A 165 12.33 7.02 2.84
CA THR A 165 13.33 7.16 1.79
C THR A 165 14.16 5.88 1.74
N PRO A 166 14.14 5.13 0.64
CA PRO A 166 14.96 3.93 0.51
C PRO A 166 16.44 4.26 0.59
N SER A 167 17.17 3.53 1.42
CA SER A 167 18.62 3.66 1.47
C SER A 167 19.26 3.08 0.21
N SER A 168 20.33 3.69 -0.28
CA SER A 168 21.14 3.08 -1.33
C SER A 168 21.86 1.86 -0.78
N LYS A 169 21.65 0.70 -1.39
CA LYS A 169 22.38 -0.53 -1.08
C LYS A 169 23.00 -1.12 -2.34
N SER A 170 24.12 -1.81 -2.19
CA SER A 170 24.69 -2.64 -3.25
C SER A 170 23.79 -3.84 -3.51
N THR A 171 23.78 -4.32 -4.76
CA THR A 171 23.14 -5.60 -5.06
C THR A 171 23.96 -6.72 -4.43
N PRO A 172 23.36 -7.63 -3.65
CA PRO A 172 24.08 -8.73 -3.04
C PRO A 172 24.48 -9.79 -4.08
N ASP A 173 25.59 -10.49 -3.85
CA ASP A 173 26.00 -11.62 -4.68
C ASP A 173 25.38 -12.95 -4.26
N ALA A 174 24.83 -13.00 -3.04
CA ALA A 174 24.12 -14.16 -2.49
C ALA A 174 23.07 -13.71 -1.49
N ILE A 175 22.03 -14.52 -1.33
CA ILE A 175 20.97 -14.27 -0.34
C ILE A 175 21.42 -14.81 1.02
N LYS A 176 21.50 -13.91 2.00
CA LYS A 176 21.83 -14.22 3.40
C LYS A 176 20.74 -13.70 4.35
N ASN A 177 20.22 -12.51 4.10
CA ASN A 177 19.26 -11.81 4.95
C ASN A 177 17.88 -11.80 4.31
N ILE A 178 16.91 -12.46 4.93
CA ILE A 178 15.54 -12.51 4.40
C ILE A 178 14.59 -11.79 5.34
N LEU A 179 13.88 -10.81 4.79
CA LEU A 179 12.80 -10.10 5.45
C LEU A 179 11.47 -10.76 5.12
N ILE A 180 10.68 -11.07 6.15
CA ILE A 180 9.37 -11.71 6.01
C ILE A 180 8.27 -10.72 6.39
N LEU A 181 7.33 -10.45 5.48
CA LEU A 181 6.25 -9.49 5.67
C LEU A 181 4.88 -10.13 5.40
N GLY A 182 4.14 -10.43 6.46
CA GLY A 182 2.77 -10.94 6.39
C GLY A 182 1.69 -9.85 6.25
N GLY A 183 2.09 -8.57 6.26
CA GLY A 183 1.20 -7.42 6.44
C GLY A 183 0.91 -7.15 7.92
N SER A 184 0.14 -6.10 8.24
CA SER A 184 -0.12 -5.66 9.63
C SER A 184 -0.83 -6.69 10.50
N LEU A 185 -1.63 -7.58 9.90
CA LEU A 185 -2.33 -8.65 10.62
C LEU A 185 -1.54 -9.96 10.66
N GLY A 186 -0.41 -10.02 9.95
CA GLY A 186 0.34 -11.25 9.73
C GLY A 186 -0.30 -12.16 8.67
N ALA A 187 0.43 -13.18 8.24
CA ALA A 187 -0.02 -14.17 7.26
C ALA A 187 0.26 -15.59 7.78
N LYS A 188 -0.77 -16.24 8.32
CA LYS A 188 -0.65 -17.55 9.00
C LYS A 188 0.16 -18.56 8.19
N LYS A 189 -0.13 -18.71 6.88
CA LYS A 189 0.58 -19.66 6.02
C LYS A 189 2.07 -19.32 5.91
N ILE A 190 2.42 -18.04 5.72
CA ILE A 190 3.81 -17.59 5.68
C ILE A 190 4.47 -17.85 7.03
N ASN A 191 3.84 -17.43 8.13
CA ASN A 191 4.33 -17.58 9.48
C ASN A 191 4.67 -19.04 9.84
N GLN A 192 3.84 -19.98 9.40
CA GLN A 192 4.04 -21.42 9.68
C GLN A 192 5.04 -22.08 8.73
N THR A 193 5.21 -21.57 7.52
CA THR A 193 6.09 -22.19 6.51
C THR A 193 7.54 -21.73 6.65
N ILE A 194 7.81 -20.45 6.91
CA ILE A 194 9.19 -19.94 6.94
C ILE A 194 10.10 -20.68 7.93
N PRO A 195 9.69 -21.02 9.15
CA PRO A 195 10.54 -21.79 10.08
C PRO A 195 10.94 -23.19 9.58
N THR A 196 10.28 -23.71 8.54
CA THR A 196 10.57 -25.05 7.97
C THR A 196 11.62 -25.04 6.83
N ILE A 197 12.12 -23.86 6.45
CA ILE A 197 13.20 -23.71 5.46
C ILE A 197 14.48 -24.34 6.00
N LYS A 198 15.18 -25.10 5.16
CA LYS A 198 16.44 -25.80 5.52
C LYS A 198 17.70 -25.02 5.17
N THR A 199 17.62 -24.08 4.26
CA THR A 199 18.74 -23.18 3.92
C THR A 199 19.06 -22.29 5.11
N PRO A 200 20.30 -22.28 5.65
CA PRO A 200 20.69 -21.42 6.77
C PRO A 200 20.65 -19.94 6.35
N LEU A 201 19.86 -19.13 7.06
CA LEU A 201 19.59 -17.73 6.73
C LEU A 201 19.51 -16.88 7.99
N ASN A 202 19.79 -15.60 7.85
CA ASN A 202 19.39 -14.59 8.82
C ASN A 202 17.95 -14.15 8.49
N ILE A 203 17.06 -14.14 9.45
CA ILE A 203 15.64 -13.87 9.24
C ILE A 203 15.19 -12.70 10.10
N TRP A 204 14.51 -11.74 9.47
CA TRP A 204 13.73 -10.73 10.17
C TRP A 204 12.26 -10.91 9.81
N HIS A 205 11.44 -11.34 10.80
CA HIS A 205 10.08 -11.78 10.55
C HIS A 205 9.05 -10.90 11.25
N GLN A 206 8.23 -10.18 10.46
CA GLN A 206 7.04 -9.50 10.94
C GLN A 206 5.84 -10.45 10.94
N THR A 207 5.40 -10.86 12.11
CA THR A 207 4.40 -11.92 12.28
C THR A 207 2.95 -11.44 12.36
N GLY A 208 2.73 -10.17 12.71
CA GLY A 208 1.46 -9.66 13.22
C GLY A 208 1.27 -10.01 14.71
N GLU A 209 0.67 -9.09 15.47
CA GLU A 209 0.52 -9.18 16.94
C GLU A 209 -0.05 -10.54 17.40
N LYS A 210 -1.09 -11.00 16.72
CA LYS A 210 -1.81 -12.24 17.11
C LYS A 210 -0.99 -13.52 16.96
N HIS A 211 0.07 -13.50 16.17
CA HIS A 211 0.86 -14.69 15.85
C HIS A 211 2.25 -14.70 16.48
N LEU A 212 2.64 -13.62 17.14
CA LEU A 212 4.01 -13.44 17.66
C LEU A 212 4.49 -14.61 18.53
N THR A 213 3.68 -15.03 19.51
CA THR A 213 4.03 -16.10 20.45
C THR A 213 4.13 -17.47 19.75
N GLU A 214 3.18 -17.77 18.86
CA GLU A 214 3.17 -19.01 18.08
C GLU A 214 4.43 -19.10 17.20
N VAL A 215 4.75 -18.02 16.47
CA VAL A 215 5.89 -18.00 15.56
C VAL A 215 7.22 -18.09 16.29
N LYS A 216 7.37 -17.43 17.45
CA LYS A 216 8.57 -17.58 18.30
C LYS A 216 8.82 -19.04 18.70
N ALA A 217 7.76 -19.78 19.02
CA ALA A 217 7.88 -21.19 19.36
C ALA A 217 8.31 -22.04 18.14
N LEU A 218 7.81 -21.74 16.94
CA LEU A 218 8.18 -22.46 15.71
C LEU A 218 9.66 -22.27 15.32
N TYR A 219 10.27 -21.16 15.70
CA TYR A 219 11.70 -20.94 15.44
C TYR A 219 12.64 -21.61 16.45
N ALA A 220 12.14 -22.08 17.60
CA ALA A 220 12.98 -22.70 18.64
C ALA A 220 13.75 -23.93 18.11
N ASP A 221 13.14 -24.69 17.18
CA ASP A 221 13.73 -25.88 16.57
C ASP A 221 14.24 -25.64 15.14
N SER A 222 14.33 -24.36 14.71
CA SER A 222 14.76 -24.02 13.35
C SER A 222 16.28 -24.08 13.19
N MET A 223 16.74 -24.25 11.95
CA MET A 223 18.17 -24.30 11.60
C MET A 223 18.78 -22.90 11.39
N HIS A 224 18.02 -21.83 11.55
CA HIS A 224 18.45 -20.47 11.29
C HIS A 224 19.34 -19.93 12.41
N SER A 225 20.42 -19.24 12.07
CA SER A 225 21.45 -18.80 13.03
C SER A 225 21.13 -17.47 13.69
N ASP A 226 20.42 -16.59 12.99
CA ASP A 226 20.02 -15.27 13.49
C ASP A 226 18.56 -14.99 13.09
N VAL A 227 17.68 -14.93 14.10
CA VAL A 227 16.23 -14.75 13.88
C VAL A 227 15.71 -13.61 14.75
N LYS A 228 15.37 -12.48 14.09
CA LYS A 228 14.68 -11.37 14.70
C LYS A 228 13.18 -11.49 14.40
N ILE A 229 12.33 -11.47 15.43
CA ILE A 229 10.89 -11.66 15.31
C ILE A 229 10.18 -10.48 15.97
N ASP A 230 9.46 -9.71 15.16
CA ASP A 230 8.67 -8.58 15.60
C ASP A 230 7.19 -8.78 15.24
N ALA A 231 6.29 -8.28 16.10
CA ALA A 231 4.86 -8.23 15.78
C ALA A 231 4.59 -7.27 14.62
N PHE A 232 5.28 -6.13 14.64
CA PHE A 232 5.21 -5.08 13.64
C PHE A 232 6.59 -4.40 13.50
N ILE A 233 6.97 -4.01 12.29
CA ILE A 233 8.22 -3.30 12.01
C ILE A 233 7.90 -1.85 11.68
N ASP A 234 8.29 -0.92 12.56
CA ASP A 234 8.06 0.51 12.38
C ASP A 234 9.02 1.11 11.36
N ASN A 235 10.30 0.72 11.43
CA ASN A 235 11.33 1.24 10.53
C ASN A 235 11.51 0.39 9.28
N MET A 236 10.58 0.52 8.34
CA MET A 236 10.63 -0.21 7.07
C MET A 236 11.86 0.16 6.22
N ALA A 237 12.39 1.40 6.33
CA ALA A 237 13.61 1.79 5.63
C ALA A 237 14.80 0.91 6.04
N GLU A 238 14.97 0.68 7.34
CA GLU A 238 16.02 -0.19 7.89
C GLU A 238 15.80 -1.65 7.46
N ALA A 239 14.56 -2.14 7.54
CA ALA A 239 14.23 -3.50 7.19
C ALA A 239 14.53 -3.81 5.71
N TYR A 240 14.15 -2.92 4.79
CA TYR A 240 14.48 -3.08 3.38
C TYR A 240 15.97 -2.89 3.08
N ALA A 241 16.66 -2.01 3.81
CA ALA A 241 18.11 -1.83 3.66
C ALA A 241 18.90 -3.08 4.09
N TRP A 242 18.45 -3.74 5.15
CA TRP A 242 19.05 -4.97 5.68
C TRP A 242 18.79 -6.19 4.80
N ALA A 243 17.62 -6.30 4.16
CA ALA A 243 17.19 -7.48 3.45
C ALA A 243 17.90 -7.68 2.09
N ASP A 244 18.37 -8.86 1.79
CA ASP A 244 18.80 -9.26 0.44
C ASP A 244 17.59 -9.72 -0.39
N LEU A 245 16.63 -10.40 0.25
CA LEU A 245 15.38 -10.90 -0.33
C LEU A 245 14.23 -10.64 0.61
N VAL A 246 13.05 -10.39 0.04
CA VAL A 246 11.80 -10.29 0.81
C VAL A 246 10.87 -11.44 0.44
N ILE A 247 10.25 -12.07 1.44
CA ILE A 247 9.11 -12.98 1.23
C ILE A 247 7.87 -12.33 1.83
N SER A 248 6.85 -12.06 1.01
CA SER A 248 5.71 -11.27 1.48
C SER A 248 4.40 -11.55 0.75
N ARG A 249 3.30 -11.04 1.31
CA ARG A 249 2.07 -10.81 0.57
C ARG A 249 2.29 -9.77 -0.53
N ALA A 250 1.50 -9.83 -1.60
CA ALA A 250 1.60 -8.94 -2.75
C ALA A 250 0.63 -7.74 -2.67
N GLY A 251 0.62 -7.04 -1.53
CA GLY A 251 -0.06 -5.76 -1.43
C GLY A 251 0.57 -4.71 -2.35
N ALA A 252 -0.22 -3.80 -2.90
CA ALA A 252 0.28 -2.78 -3.82
C ALA A 252 1.41 -1.92 -3.22
N MET A 253 1.30 -1.58 -1.93
CA MET A 253 2.35 -0.84 -1.23
C MET A 253 3.62 -1.66 -1.09
N THR A 254 3.52 -2.94 -0.70
CA THR A 254 4.68 -3.82 -0.61
C THR A 254 5.41 -3.95 -1.95
N VAL A 255 4.66 -4.15 -3.06
CA VAL A 255 5.24 -4.18 -4.41
C VAL A 255 5.96 -2.86 -4.74
N SER A 256 5.37 -1.73 -4.40
CA SER A 256 5.98 -0.41 -4.64
C SER A 256 7.21 -0.16 -3.76
N GLU A 257 7.19 -0.60 -2.52
CA GLU A 257 8.33 -0.55 -1.60
C GLU A 257 9.49 -1.43 -2.08
N LEU A 258 9.20 -2.61 -2.61
CA LEU A 258 10.19 -3.50 -3.25
C LEU A 258 10.85 -2.83 -4.46
N ILE A 259 10.05 -2.21 -5.33
CA ILE A 259 10.55 -1.45 -6.48
C ILE A 259 11.45 -0.31 -6.02
N ALA A 260 11.00 0.50 -5.07
CA ALA A 260 11.72 1.66 -4.58
C ALA A 260 13.02 1.28 -3.85
N SER A 261 12.99 0.25 -3.01
CA SER A 261 14.17 -0.28 -2.29
C SER A 261 15.08 -1.14 -3.16
N LYS A 262 14.64 -1.50 -4.38
CA LYS A 262 15.35 -2.38 -5.30
C LYS A 262 15.66 -3.75 -4.67
N THR A 263 14.75 -4.24 -3.83
CA THR A 263 14.89 -5.52 -3.15
C THR A 263 14.08 -6.58 -3.90
N ILE A 264 14.74 -7.64 -4.33
CA ILE A 264 14.07 -8.76 -5.00
C ILE A 264 13.15 -9.50 -4.04
N ALA A 265 12.12 -10.17 -4.57
CA ALA A 265 11.12 -10.78 -3.71
C ALA A 265 10.57 -12.11 -4.24
N ILE A 266 10.16 -12.96 -3.29
CA ILE A 266 9.21 -14.05 -3.47
C ILE A 266 7.87 -13.57 -2.95
N LEU A 267 6.89 -13.43 -3.84
CA LEU A 267 5.57 -12.94 -3.54
C LEU A 267 4.59 -14.10 -3.37
N VAL A 268 3.83 -14.06 -2.27
CA VAL A 268 2.81 -15.05 -1.94
C VAL A 268 1.46 -14.34 -1.90
N PRO A 269 0.77 -14.21 -3.05
CA PRO A 269 -0.51 -13.51 -3.12
C PRO A 269 -1.53 -14.14 -2.17
N PHE A 270 -2.37 -13.29 -1.53
CA PHE A 270 -3.45 -13.76 -0.69
C PHE A 270 -4.59 -14.30 -1.57
N PRO A 271 -4.99 -15.59 -1.46
CA PRO A 271 -5.91 -16.23 -2.40
C PRO A 271 -7.34 -15.68 -2.34
N TYR A 272 -7.72 -15.06 -1.21
CA TYR A 272 -9.06 -14.47 -1.01
C TYR A 272 -9.07 -12.95 -1.20
N ALA A 273 -8.07 -12.39 -1.87
CA ALA A 273 -8.03 -10.96 -2.17
C ALA A 273 -9.18 -10.59 -3.11
N ILE A 274 -9.88 -9.49 -2.79
CA ILE A 274 -10.99 -8.99 -3.61
C ILE A 274 -10.51 -8.78 -5.06
N ASP A 275 -11.28 -9.30 -6.03
CA ASP A 275 -10.97 -9.21 -7.45
C ASP A 275 -9.54 -9.72 -7.80
N ASN A 276 -8.97 -10.61 -6.97
CA ASN A 276 -7.64 -11.20 -7.15
C ASN A 276 -6.48 -10.18 -7.32
N HIS A 277 -6.66 -8.97 -6.78
CA HIS A 277 -5.72 -7.87 -7.00
C HIS A 277 -4.29 -8.17 -6.55
N GLN A 278 -4.08 -9.03 -5.50
CA GLN A 278 -2.72 -9.35 -5.07
C GLN A 278 -1.95 -10.19 -6.09
N THR A 279 -2.61 -11.12 -6.78
CA THR A 279 -1.97 -11.87 -7.87
C THR A 279 -1.55 -10.93 -8.99
N VAL A 280 -2.44 -10.00 -9.40
CA VAL A 280 -2.12 -9.04 -10.47
C VAL A 280 -1.02 -8.06 -10.05
N ASN A 281 -1.01 -7.62 -8.78
CA ASN A 281 0.10 -6.82 -8.25
C ASN A 281 1.45 -7.59 -8.31
N ALA A 282 1.44 -8.88 -7.92
CA ALA A 282 2.64 -9.73 -7.98
C ALA A 282 3.11 -9.95 -9.44
N GLU A 283 2.16 -10.14 -10.36
CA GLU A 283 2.44 -10.31 -11.79
C GLU A 283 3.15 -9.09 -12.39
N HIS A 284 2.93 -7.89 -11.85
CA HIS A 284 3.67 -6.70 -12.28
C HIS A 284 5.18 -6.88 -12.12
N LEU A 285 5.64 -7.50 -11.02
CA LEU A 285 7.06 -7.81 -10.85
C LEU A 285 7.49 -9.03 -11.65
N SER A 286 6.75 -10.13 -11.59
CA SER A 286 7.18 -11.40 -12.19
C SER A 286 7.23 -11.35 -13.72
N LYS A 287 6.25 -10.72 -14.37
CA LYS A 287 6.23 -10.53 -15.84
C LYS A 287 7.38 -9.65 -16.33
N ASN A 288 7.90 -8.78 -15.49
CA ASN A 288 9.08 -7.96 -15.78
C ASN A 288 10.40 -8.64 -15.34
N GLY A 289 10.36 -9.88 -14.86
CA GLY A 289 11.54 -10.61 -14.39
C GLY A 289 12.16 -10.01 -13.12
N ALA A 290 11.37 -9.31 -12.30
CA ALA A 290 11.79 -8.58 -11.11
C ALA A 290 11.34 -9.23 -9.79
N GLY A 291 10.59 -10.34 -9.85
CA GLY A 291 10.09 -11.06 -8.68
C GLY A 291 9.65 -12.48 -9.04
N ILE A 292 9.51 -13.30 -8.01
CA ILE A 292 9.06 -14.70 -8.10
C ILE A 292 7.69 -14.78 -7.44
N ILE A 293 6.75 -15.52 -8.04
CA ILE A 293 5.42 -15.77 -7.44
C ILE A 293 5.35 -17.23 -7.03
N ILE A 294 4.96 -17.46 -5.77
CA ILE A 294 4.56 -18.78 -5.29
C ILE A 294 3.13 -18.66 -4.79
N GLN A 295 2.21 -19.43 -5.37
CA GLN A 295 0.82 -19.45 -4.90
C GLN A 295 0.74 -20.08 -3.51
N GLU A 296 -0.19 -19.60 -2.66
CA GLU A 296 -0.29 -20.03 -1.26
C GLU A 296 -0.44 -21.55 -1.10
N ASP A 297 -1.19 -22.21 -2.00
CA ASP A 297 -1.40 -23.67 -1.96
C ASP A 297 -0.11 -24.46 -2.19
N SER A 298 0.82 -23.89 -2.98
CA SER A 298 2.12 -24.49 -3.27
C SER A 298 3.23 -23.99 -2.34
N PHE A 299 2.95 -23.08 -1.41
CA PHE A 299 3.96 -22.45 -0.58
C PHE A 299 4.42 -23.39 0.54
N SER A 300 5.62 -23.94 0.40
CA SER A 300 6.26 -24.84 1.35
C SER A 300 7.76 -24.54 1.50
N GLY A 301 8.37 -24.98 2.61
CA GLY A 301 9.81 -24.81 2.84
C GLY A 301 10.66 -25.40 1.72
N GLU A 302 10.30 -26.58 1.20
CA GLU A 302 11.00 -27.24 0.11
C GLU A 302 10.99 -26.42 -1.19
N ILE A 303 9.85 -25.82 -1.54
CA ILE A 303 9.76 -24.97 -2.73
C ILE A 303 10.59 -23.69 -2.54
N ILE A 304 10.55 -23.10 -1.34
CA ILE A 304 11.37 -21.92 -1.04
C ILE A 304 12.86 -22.26 -1.12
N ASP A 305 13.31 -23.36 -0.53
CA ASP A 305 14.71 -23.82 -0.63
C ASP A 305 15.14 -24.00 -2.09
N LYS A 306 14.27 -24.58 -2.93
CA LYS A 306 14.54 -24.74 -4.36
C LYS A 306 14.69 -23.39 -5.08
N GLU A 307 13.81 -22.42 -4.80
CA GLU A 307 13.90 -21.08 -5.38
C GLU A 307 15.14 -20.33 -4.89
N LEU A 308 15.52 -20.47 -3.61
CA LEU A 308 16.73 -19.88 -3.06
C LEU A 308 18.01 -20.43 -3.73
N LEU A 309 18.06 -21.74 -3.96
CA LEU A 309 19.17 -22.37 -4.67
C LEU A 309 19.27 -21.93 -6.14
N ALA A 310 18.16 -21.55 -6.76
CA ALA A 310 18.10 -21.04 -8.12
C ALA A 310 18.46 -19.55 -8.23
N LEU A 311 18.61 -18.83 -7.12
CA LEU A 311 19.00 -17.42 -7.06
C LEU A 311 20.53 -17.30 -6.96
N ASP A 312 21.22 -17.48 -8.08
CA ASP A 312 22.65 -17.21 -8.19
C ASP A 312 22.95 -15.70 -8.37
N SER A 313 24.21 -15.29 -8.26
CA SER A 313 24.61 -13.89 -8.38
C SER A 313 24.16 -13.24 -9.71
N PRO A 314 24.32 -13.85 -10.90
CA PRO A 314 23.83 -13.28 -12.14
C PRO A 314 22.31 -13.01 -12.13
N LYS A 315 21.51 -13.95 -11.63
CA LYS A 315 20.06 -13.82 -11.57
C LYS A 315 19.61 -12.72 -10.59
N ILE A 316 20.26 -12.65 -9.42
CA ILE A 316 20.02 -11.58 -8.43
C ILE A 316 20.29 -10.19 -9.07
N HIS A 317 21.42 -10.05 -9.76
CA HIS A 317 21.78 -8.79 -10.42
C HIS A 317 20.81 -8.44 -11.56
N GLU A 318 20.39 -9.42 -12.35
CA GLU A 318 19.38 -9.20 -13.40
C GLU A 318 18.04 -8.73 -12.82
N MET A 319 17.51 -9.43 -11.82
CA MET A 319 16.25 -9.06 -11.15
C MET A 319 16.32 -7.66 -10.55
N THR A 320 17.42 -7.33 -9.87
CA THR A 320 17.64 -5.99 -9.31
C THR A 320 17.70 -4.92 -10.40
N LYS A 321 18.32 -5.19 -11.54
CA LYS A 321 18.33 -4.29 -12.71
C LYS A 321 16.92 -4.06 -13.23
N LYS A 322 16.08 -5.09 -13.29
CA LYS A 322 14.65 -4.96 -13.70
C LYS A 322 13.86 -4.09 -12.72
N LEU A 323 14.05 -4.26 -11.40
CA LEU A 323 13.43 -3.38 -10.40
C LEU A 323 13.80 -1.91 -10.60
N LYS A 324 15.08 -1.61 -10.94
CA LYS A 324 15.51 -0.24 -11.23
C LYS A 324 14.77 0.37 -12.42
N LEU A 325 14.44 -0.41 -13.44
CA LEU A 325 13.69 0.05 -14.62
C LEU A 325 12.21 0.33 -14.32
N LEU A 326 11.63 -0.33 -13.32
CA LEU A 326 10.26 -0.12 -12.88
C LEU A 326 10.11 1.07 -11.93
N SER A 327 11.21 1.60 -11.39
CA SER A 327 11.17 2.64 -10.37
C SER A 327 10.84 4.00 -10.99
N VAL A 328 9.80 4.64 -10.47
CA VAL A 328 9.49 6.05 -10.73
C VAL A 328 10.02 6.89 -9.57
N PRO A 329 10.87 7.90 -9.83
CA PRO A 329 11.41 8.72 -8.75
C PRO A 329 10.35 9.65 -8.17
N SER A 330 10.27 9.67 -6.84
CA SER A 330 9.49 10.64 -6.05
C SER A 330 8.02 10.81 -6.47
N PRO A 331 7.20 9.74 -6.48
CA PRO A 331 5.77 9.81 -6.82
C PRO A 331 5.02 10.89 -6.02
N GLU A 332 5.33 11.01 -4.71
CA GLU A 332 4.75 12.01 -3.81
C GLU A 332 5.01 13.45 -4.30
N LYS A 333 6.18 13.70 -4.85
CA LYS A 333 6.58 14.99 -5.41
C LYS A 333 5.77 15.37 -6.66
N ILE A 334 5.68 14.43 -7.61
CA ILE A 334 4.91 14.61 -8.85
C ILE A 334 3.47 14.98 -8.52
N ILE A 335 2.85 14.23 -7.60
CA ILE A 335 1.45 14.43 -7.19
C ILE A 335 1.29 15.75 -6.44
N ALA A 336 2.20 16.06 -5.49
CA ALA A 336 2.15 17.29 -4.72
C ALA A 336 2.33 18.54 -5.61
N ASP A 337 3.26 18.51 -6.56
CA ASP A 337 3.48 19.61 -7.52
C ASP A 337 2.21 19.88 -8.33
N TYR A 338 1.54 18.84 -8.83
CA TYR A 338 0.26 19.00 -9.53
C TYR A 338 -0.84 19.59 -8.62
N LEU A 339 -0.89 19.18 -7.35
CA LEU A 339 -1.86 19.71 -6.40
C LEU A 339 -1.61 21.19 -6.07
N LEU A 340 -0.39 21.66 -6.15
CA LEU A 340 0.01 23.02 -5.85
C LEU A 340 -0.05 23.99 -7.06
N CYS A 341 -0.02 23.49 -8.27
CA CYS A 341 -0.33 24.29 -9.45
C CYS A 341 -1.79 24.70 -9.51
#